data_5b662ae633fe76d95d79deb755b0af64
#
_entry.id   5b662ae633fe76d95d79deb755b0af64
#
_cell.length_a   1.000
_cell.length_b   1.000
_cell.length_c   1.000
_cell.angle_alpha   90.00
_cell.angle_beta   90.00
_cell.angle_gamma   90.00
#
_symmetry.space_group_name_H-M   'P 1'
#
loop_
_entity.id
_entity.type
_entity.pdbx_description
1 polymer ?
#
loop_
_entity_poly.entity_id
_entity_poly.type
_entity_poly.pdbx_seq_one_letter_code
_entity_poly.pdbx_strand_id
1 'polypeptide(L)'
;MQPKLKVLLVGSGGRESAIAFHLRKSPLLSELKVFPGNGGFPDNEILPSDSLNILSKESVQSFLKLNPFDFIVVGPEDPLVAGFTDWATELKIPTFGPDSYCAQVEGSKNFAKSLMLEAGVPTAEYKTFTEYSSSLNYLESKPIPIVIKADGLAAGKGVTVATTKEMAVAALKEIFEDKKFGESGNRVVIEEFMDGQEASIFAISDGDSYFLLPAAQDHKRAFDGDQGPNTGGMGAYCPAPVVTEIILQKVKEKIFDPMFETFRKKRHPYRGLLYAGLMISSDGEPKVVEFNCRFGDPETQCVLAMFDGDLLELLYAASTGKIKGVRTSVKSGAATVVVLAAQGYPDSYEKNIPLNLPETSGQNVYLFHAGTSKKDGKVFSSGGRILGVVAQGTDLKNSIDQAYSFLEKIQVPKTFYRKDIGHRAL
;
A
#
# COMPACT_ATOMS: atom_id res chain seq x y z
N MET A 1 0.19 -34.63 -0.75
CA MET A 1 0.85 -33.36 -1.10
C MET A 1 -0.21 -32.38 -1.59
N GLN A 2 -0.18 -31.17 -1.11
CA GLN A 2 -1.04 -30.13 -1.70
C GLN A 2 -0.63 -29.90 -3.17
N PRO A 3 -1.57 -29.65 -4.10
CA PRO A 3 -1.24 -29.38 -5.48
C PRO A 3 -0.41 -28.09 -5.56
N LYS A 4 0.61 -28.08 -6.41
CA LYS A 4 1.38 -26.85 -6.68
C LYS A 4 0.52 -25.87 -7.50
N LEU A 5 0.68 -24.59 -7.25
CA LEU A 5 -0.13 -23.51 -7.80
C LEU A 5 0.64 -22.75 -8.89
N LYS A 6 -0.02 -22.54 -10.02
CA LYS A 6 0.36 -21.55 -11.02
C LYS A 6 -0.29 -20.22 -10.64
N VAL A 7 0.54 -19.21 -10.36
CA VAL A 7 0.11 -17.93 -9.77
C VAL A 7 0.28 -16.78 -10.77
N LEU A 8 -0.75 -15.93 -10.86
CA LEU A 8 -0.67 -14.62 -11.51
C LEU A 8 -0.55 -13.54 -10.42
N LEU A 9 0.51 -12.75 -10.48
CA LEU A 9 0.68 -11.53 -9.69
C LEU A 9 0.40 -10.30 -10.56
N VAL A 10 -0.60 -9.53 -10.17
CA VAL A 10 -0.96 -8.27 -10.87
C VAL A 10 -0.30 -7.10 -10.16
N GLY A 11 0.48 -6.31 -10.91
CA GLY A 11 1.13 -5.08 -10.48
C GLY A 11 2.59 -4.99 -10.92
N SER A 12 3.25 -3.87 -10.62
CA SER A 12 4.60 -3.54 -11.10
C SER A 12 5.48 -2.79 -10.09
N GLY A 13 4.99 -2.51 -8.88
CA GLY A 13 5.68 -1.71 -7.88
C GLY A 13 6.70 -2.48 -7.06
N GLY A 14 7.34 -1.78 -6.12
CA GLY A 14 8.23 -2.40 -5.13
C GLY A 14 7.50 -3.38 -4.23
N ARG A 15 6.25 -3.14 -3.94
CA ARG A 15 5.33 -4.04 -3.26
C ARG A 15 5.24 -5.39 -3.97
N GLU A 16 4.95 -5.40 -5.27
CA GLU A 16 4.84 -6.62 -6.05
C GLU A 16 6.19 -7.35 -6.15
N SER A 17 7.29 -6.61 -6.26
CA SER A 17 8.63 -7.21 -6.21
C SER A 17 8.89 -7.95 -4.90
N ALA A 18 8.49 -7.38 -3.75
CA ALA A 18 8.61 -8.01 -2.44
C ALA A 18 7.67 -9.21 -2.30
N ILE A 19 6.41 -9.09 -2.74
CA ILE A 19 5.45 -10.21 -2.74
C ILE A 19 6.01 -11.37 -3.57
N ALA A 20 6.43 -11.13 -4.81
CA ALA A 20 7.00 -12.16 -5.68
C ALA A 20 8.22 -12.86 -5.06
N PHE A 21 9.11 -12.09 -4.41
CA PHE A 21 10.26 -12.65 -3.71
C PHE A 21 9.85 -13.65 -2.64
N HIS A 22 8.78 -13.37 -1.88
CA HIS A 22 8.28 -14.29 -0.86
C HIS A 22 7.48 -15.46 -1.46
N LEU A 23 6.69 -15.24 -2.52
CA LEU A 23 5.97 -16.31 -3.22
C LEU A 23 6.93 -17.36 -3.79
N ARG A 24 8.08 -16.94 -4.35
CA ARG A 24 9.10 -17.88 -4.90
C ARG A 24 9.73 -18.79 -3.85
N LYS A 25 9.65 -18.46 -2.56
CA LYS A 25 10.14 -19.34 -1.48
C LYS A 25 9.17 -20.47 -1.13
N SER A 26 7.92 -20.39 -1.57
CA SER A 26 6.90 -21.36 -1.25
C SER A 26 7.09 -22.69 -2.00
N PRO A 27 7.06 -23.84 -1.31
CA PRO A 27 7.03 -25.15 -1.96
C PRO A 27 5.73 -25.39 -2.75
N LEU A 28 4.69 -24.58 -2.51
CA LEU A 28 3.41 -24.65 -3.23
C LEU A 28 3.47 -23.99 -4.60
N LEU A 29 4.49 -23.19 -4.91
CA LEU A 29 4.58 -22.51 -6.19
C LEU A 29 5.06 -23.49 -7.28
N SER A 30 4.30 -23.57 -8.40
CA SER A 30 4.73 -24.24 -9.62
C SER A 30 5.27 -23.26 -10.66
N GLU A 31 4.57 -22.17 -10.85
CA GLU A 31 4.90 -21.13 -11.83
C GLU A 31 4.39 -19.77 -11.33
N LEU A 32 5.21 -18.73 -11.50
CA LEU A 32 4.80 -17.34 -11.27
C LEU A 32 4.76 -16.59 -12.60
N LYS A 33 3.65 -15.92 -12.89
CA LYS A 33 3.54 -14.91 -13.93
C LYS A 33 3.21 -13.57 -13.31
N VAL A 34 3.70 -12.49 -13.91
CA VAL A 34 3.51 -11.12 -13.42
C VAL A 34 3.01 -10.23 -14.55
N PHE A 35 2.06 -9.36 -14.24
CA PHE A 35 1.54 -8.37 -15.19
C PHE A 35 1.26 -7.03 -14.51
N PRO A 36 1.74 -5.90 -15.05
CA PRO A 36 2.69 -5.79 -16.16
C PRO A 36 4.14 -6.08 -15.75
N GLY A 37 4.44 -6.17 -14.43
CA GLY A 37 5.79 -6.35 -13.91
C GLY A 37 6.70 -5.12 -14.05
N ASN A 38 7.98 -5.29 -13.76
CA ASN A 38 9.01 -4.26 -13.86
C ASN A 38 10.37 -4.86 -14.26
N GLY A 39 11.41 -4.04 -14.36
CA GLY A 39 12.74 -4.46 -14.82
C GLY A 39 13.49 -5.42 -13.88
N GLY A 40 12.98 -5.70 -12.68
CA GLY A 40 13.56 -6.65 -11.74
C GLY A 40 13.02 -8.08 -11.84
N PHE A 41 11.95 -8.29 -12.60
CA PHE A 41 11.42 -9.63 -12.80
C PHE A 41 12.19 -10.39 -13.91
N PRO A 42 12.32 -11.71 -13.78
CA PRO A 42 12.80 -12.55 -14.89
C PRO A 42 11.90 -12.41 -16.12
N ASP A 43 12.50 -12.37 -17.32
CA ASP A 43 11.74 -12.15 -18.57
C ASP A 43 10.69 -13.22 -18.82
N ASN A 44 10.96 -14.47 -18.40
CA ASN A 44 10.00 -15.58 -18.52
C ASN A 44 8.84 -15.53 -17.54
N GLU A 45 8.85 -14.64 -16.55
CA GLU A 45 7.73 -14.41 -15.64
C GLU A 45 6.82 -13.26 -16.14
N ILE A 46 7.34 -12.30 -16.89
CA ILE A 46 6.57 -11.14 -17.35
C ILE A 46 5.67 -11.54 -18.52
N LEU A 47 4.39 -11.21 -18.40
CA LEU A 47 3.44 -11.36 -19.51
C LEU A 47 3.58 -10.20 -20.51
N PRO A 48 3.30 -10.43 -21.81
CA PRO A 48 3.31 -9.36 -22.81
C PRO A 48 2.41 -8.19 -22.42
N SER A 49 2.87 -6.96 -22.61
CA SER A 49 2.18 -5.75 -22.15
C SER A 49 0.83 -5.50 -22.81
N ASP A 50 0.58 -6.06 -23.99
CA ASP A 50 -0.67 -5.99 -24.74
C ASP A 50 -1.62 -7.18 -24.45
N SER A 51 -1.21 -8.15 -23.63
CA SER A 51 -1.97 -9.38 -23.37
C SER A 51 -3.19 -9.18 -22.50
N LEU A 52 -3.23 -8.14 -21.65
CA LEU A 52 -4.24 -7.97 -20.61
C LEU A 52 -4.49 -6.49 -20.28
N ASN A 53 -5.76 -6.09 -20.28
CA ASN A 53 -6.21 -4.85 -19.66
C ASN A 53 -6.87 -5.19 -18.32
N ILE A 54 -6.17 -4.92 -17.21
CA ILE A 54 -6.60 -5.24 -15.85
C ILE A 54 -7.80 -4.42 -15.35
N LEU A 55 -8.22 -3.40 -16.08
CA LEU A 55 -9.38 -2.56 -15.76
C LEU A 55 -10.60 -2.88 -16.64
N SER A 56 -10.53 -3.90 -17.52
CA SER A 56 -11.64 -4.33 -18.37
C SER A 56 -12.06 -5.75 -18.04
N LYS A 57 -13.32 -5.92 -17.65
CA LYS A 57 -13.93 -7.24 -17.37
C LYS A 57 -13.75 -8.21 -18.53
N GLU A 58 -14.04 -7.76 -19.75
CA GLU A 58 -13.98 -8.59 -20.97
C GLU A 58 -12.54 -9.05 -21.23
N SER A 59 -11.56 -8.14 -21.10
CA SER A 59 -10.15 -8.47 -21.29
C SER A 59 -9.67 -9.48 -20.25
N VAL A 60 -9.97 -9.23 -18.97
CA VAL A 60 -9.56 -10.10 -17.84
C VAL A 60 -10.16 -11.49 -18.02
N GLN A 61 -11.46 -11.60 -18.27
CA GLN A 61 -12.13 -12.92 -18.41
C GLN A 61 -11.67 -13.68 -19.65
N SER A 62 -11.47 -12.98 -20.77
CA SER A 62 -10.95 -13.61 -22.00
C SER A 62 -9.52 -14.13 -21.81
N PHE A 63 -8.67 -13.32 -21.18
CA PHE A 63 -7.30 -13.70 -20.88
C PHE A 63 -7.23 -14.92 -19.95
N LEU A 64 -7.99 -14.90 -18.84
CA LEU A 64 -7.99 -15.99 -17.84
C LEU A 64 -8.57 -17.31 -18.38
N LYS A 65 -9.52 -17.26 -19.31
CA LYS A 65 -10.03 -18.45 -20.00
C LYS A 65 -8.99 -19.09 -20.91
N LEU A 66 -8.15 -18.29 -21.56
CA LEU A 66 -7.10 -18.77 -22.47
C LEU A 66 -5.82 -19.17 -21.71
N ASN A 67 -5.59 -18.57 -20.55
CA ASN A 67 -4.40 -18.76 -19.72
C ASN A 67 -4.83 -19.17 -18.31
N PRO A 68 -5.03 -20.46 -18.02
CA PRO A 68 -5.49 -20.92 -16.71
C PRO A 68 -4.46 -20.67 -15.64
N PHE A 69 -4.91 -20.11 -14.53
CA PHE A 69 -4.16 -19.92 -13.27
C PHE A 69 -4.92 -20.57 -12.13
N ASP A 70 -4.21 -21.12 -11.16
CA ASP A 70 -4.78 -21.73 -9.96
C ASP A 70 -5.06 -20.67 -8.87
N PHE A 71 -4.35 -19.55 -8.92
CA PHE A 71 -4.43 -18.48 -7.93
C PHE A 71 -4.00 -17.13 -8.51
N ILE A 72 -4.64 -16.05 -8.07
CA ILE A 72 -4.29 -14.69 -8.46
C ILE A 72 -4.02 -13.85 -7.22
N VAL A 73 -2.98 -13.01 -7.27
CA VAL A 73 -2.68 -11.97 -6.26
C VAL A 73 -2.77 -10.61 -6.93
N VAL A 74 -3.66 -9.75 -6.45
CA VAL A 74 -3.80 -8.39 -6.98
C VAL A 74 -3.10 -7.42 -6.04
N GLY A 75 -2.06 -6.76 -6.54
CA GLY A 75 -1.25 -5.83 -5.77
C GLY A 75 -1.85 -4.42 -5.67
N PRO A 76 -2.18 -3.74 -6.80
CA PRO A 76 -2.65 -2.36 -6.80
C PRO A 76 -4.17 -2.24 -6.55
N GLU A 77 -4.59 -1.04 -6.14
CA GLU A 77 -5.97 -0.71 -5.81
C GLU A 77 -6.90 -0.57 -7.02
N ASP A 78 -6.41 0.03 -8.12
CA ASP A 78 -7.27 0.32 -9.29
C ASP A 78 -8.03 -0.91 -9.82
N PRO A 79 -7.38 -2.07 -10.08
CA PRO A 79 -8.09 -3.25 -10.53
C PRO A 79 -9.04 -3.83 -9.46
N LEU A 80 -8.73 -3.70 -8.17
CA LEU A 80 -9.62 -4.15 -7.09
C LEU A 80 -10.91 -3.32 -7.07
N VAL A 81 -10.77 -2.01 -7.14
CA VAL A 81 -11.91 -1.07 -7.20
C VAL A 81 -12.73 -1.27 -8.48
N ALA A 82 -12.06 -1.58 -9.60
CA ALA A 82 -12.73 -1.88 -10.86
C ALA A 82 -13.51 -3.21 -10.86
N GLY A 83 -13.19 -4.15 -9.95
CA GLY A 83 -13.88 -5.44 -9.81
C GLY A 83 -13.10 -6.65 -10.32
N PHE A 84 -11.80 -6.58 -10.43
CA PHE A 84 -10.98 -7.71 -10.91
C PHE A 84 -11.24 -9.01 -10.13
N THR A 85 -11.35 -8.91 -8.80
CA THR A 85 -11.64 -10.07 -7.94
C THR A 85 -13.00 -10.69 -8.24
N ASP A 86 -14.02 -9.84 -8.47
CA ASP A 86 -15.37 -10.33 -8.84
C ASP A 86 -15.32 -11.08 -10.18
N TRP A 87 -14.62 -10.52 -11.18
CA TRP A 87 -14.51 -11.11 -12.51
C TRP A 87 -13.76 -12.45 -12.51
N ALA A 88 -12.72 -12.58 -11.70
CA ALA A 88 -11.99 -13.82 -11.51
C ALA A 88 -12.83 -14.87 -10.74
N THR A 89 -13.59 -14.42 -9.74
CA THR A 89 -14.51 -15.27 -8.96
C THR A 89 -15.62 -15.85 -9.80
N GLU A 90 -16.15 -15.11 -10.78
CA GLU A 90 -17.13 -15.65 -11.77
C GLU A 90 -16.54 -16.84 -12.55
N LEU A 91 -15.23 -16.88 -12.74
CA LEU A 91 -14.48 -17.99 -13.34
C LEU A 91 -14.02 -19.05 -12.32
N LYS A 92 -14.40 -18.91 -11.06
CA LYS A 92 -14.02 -19.78 -9.94
C LYS A 92 -12.51 -19.85 -9.68
N ILE A 93 -11.77 -18.78 -9.97
CA ILE A 93 -10.34 -18.68 -9.70
C ILE A 93 -10.17 -17.97 -8.35
N PRO A 94 -9.59 -18.64 -7.33
CA PRO A 94 -9.26 -17.99 -6.07
C PRO A 94 -8.37 -16.76 -6.30
N THR A 95 -8.76 -15.63 -5.70
CA THR A 95 -8.05 -14.36 -5.89
C THR A 95 -7.82 -13.70 -4.55
N PHE A 96 -6.57 -13.33 -4.25
CA PHE A 96 -6.24 -12.52 -3.09
C PHE A 96 -6.41 -11.03 -3.43
N GLY A 97 -7.40 -10.45 -2.82
CA GLY A 97 -7.88 -9.08 -2.97
C GLY A 97 -9.38 -9.04 -2.71
N PRO A 98 -9.92 -8.00 -2.07
CA PRO A 98 -11.34 -7.90 -1.77
C PRO A 98 -12.18 -7.75 -3.04
N ASP A 99 -13.48 -8.04 -2.94
CA ASP A 99 -14.45 -7.72 -3.98
C ASP A 99 -14.56 -6.20 -4.19
N SER A 100 -15.20 -5.78 -5.28
CA SER A 100 -15.35 -4.37 -5.65
C SER A 100 -16.09 -3.56 -4.59
N TYR A 101 -17.05 -4.15 -3.87
CA TYR A 101 -17.74 -3.48 -2.76
C TYR A 101 -16.78 -3.19 -1.61
N CYS A 102 -16.05 -4.18 -1.14
CA CYS A 102 -15.07 -4.05 -0.07
C CYS A 102 -13.91 -3.11 -0.45
N ALA A 103 -13.48 -3.13 -1.72
CA ALA A 103 -12.42 -2.26 -2.23
C ALA A 103 -12.79 -0.77 -2.18
N GLN A 104 -14.08 -0.42 -2.08
CA GLN A 104 -14.52 0.98 -1.92
C GLN A 104 -13.99 1.65 -0.64
N VAL A 105 -13.49 0.92 0.35
CA VAL A 105 -12.84 1.54 1.52
C VAL A 105 -11.58 2.34 1.15
N GLU A 106 -10.98 2.07 0.00
CA GLU A 106 -9.91 2.87 -0.60
C GLU A 106 -10.42 3.70 -1.78
N GLY A 107 -11.33 3.13 -2.58
CA GLY A 107 -11.90 3.75 -3.78
C GLY A 107 -12.72 5.01 -3.51
N SER A 108 -13.34 5.13 -2.33
CA SER A 108 -14.12 6.31 -1.91
C SER A 108 -13.94 6.59 -0.43
N LYS A 109 -13.37 7.76 -0.12
CA LYS A 109 -13.21 8.22 1.27
C LYS A 109 -14.54 8.42 1.96
N ASN A 110 -15.55 8.91 1.22
CA ASN A 110 -16.90 9.05 1.74
C ASN A 110 -17.52 7.70 2.10
N PHE A 111 -17.33 6.67 1.26
CA PHE A 111 -17.77 5.31 1.57
C PHE A 111 -17.08 4.78 2.82
N ALA A 112 -15.75 4.89 2.89
CA ALA A 112 -14.97 4.46 4.05
C ALA A 112 -15.44 5.15 5.34
N LYS A 113 -15.62 6.47 5.31
CA LYS A 113 -16.10 7.26 6.45
C LYS A 113 -17.51 6.84 6.89
N SER A 114 -18.42 6.63 5.93
CA SER A 114 -19.78 6.18 6.22
C SER A 114 -19.78 4.79 6.86
N LEU A 115 -18.94 3.89 6.37
CA LEU A 115 -18.80 2.54 6.91
C LEU A 115 -18.18 2.55 8.31
N MET A 116 -17.15 3.39 8.55
CA MET A 116 -16.55 3.58 9.87
C MET A 116 -17.56 4.12 10.88
N LEU A 117 -18.38 5.08 10.48
CA LEU A 117 -19.44 5.63 11.35
C LEU A 117 -20.46 4.56 11.73
N GLU A 118 -20.92 3.77 10.75
CA GLU A 118 -21.85 2.65 10.98
C GLU A 118 -21.24 1.58 11.90
N ALA A 119 -19.95 1.29 11.73
CA ALA A 119 -19.21 0.32 12.51
C ALA A 119 -18.81 0.83 13.91
N GLY A 120 -18.96 2.12 14.20
CA GLY A 120 -18.47 2.75 15.44
C GLY A 120 -16.94 2.84 15.53
N VAL A 121 -16.24 2.82 14.38
CA VAL A 121 -14.78 2.91 14.30
C VAL A 121 -14.31 4.34 14.49
N PRO A 122 -13.35 4.60 15.41
CA PRO A 122 -12.84 5.95 15.66
C PRO A 122 -12.07 6.50 14.45
N THR A 123 -12.46 7.67 14.00
CA THR A 123 -11.83 8.41 12.90
C THR A 123 -12.01 9.91 13.11
N ALA A 124 -11.38 10.75 12.30
CA ALA A 124 -11.56 12.20 12.31
C ALA A 124 -13.02 12.60 12.09
N GLU A 125 -13.47 13.63 12.82
CA GLU A 125 -14.73 14.31 12.47
C GLU A 125 -14.66 14.79 11.03
N TYR A 126 -15.72 14.58 10.25
CA TYR A 126 -15.70 14.89 8.83
C TYR A 126 -17.04 15.39 8.31
N LYS A 127 -17.00 16.08 7.19
CA LYS A 127 -18.18 16.40 6.38
C LYS A 127 -17.84 16.35 4.90
N THR A 128 -18.80 15.89 4.10
CA THR A 128 -18.64 15.69 2.66
C THR A 128 -19.41 16.75 1.88
N PHE A 129 -18.83 17.22 0.77
CA PHE A 129 -19.38 18.26 -0.08
C PHE A 129 -19.26 17.88 -1.55
N THR A 130 -20.25 18.29 -2.34
CA THR A 130 -20.28 18.18 -3.80
C THR A 130 -20.26 19.55 -4.49
N GLU A 131 -20.26 20.63 -3.70
CA GLU A 131 -20.28 22.01 -4.21
C GLU A 131 -19.25 22.87 -3.49
N TYR A 132 -18.54 23.70 -4.26
CA TYR A 132 -17.52 24.60 -3.76
C TYR A 132 -18.05 25.59 -2.71
N SER A 133 -19.20 26.24 -3.00
CA SER A 133 -19.78 27.24 -2.13
C SER A 133 -20.17 26.71 -0.74
N SER A 134 -20.76 25.52 -0.69
CA SER A 134 -21.14 24.86 0.58
C SER A 134 -19.93 24.43 1.38
N SER A 135 -18.85 24.02 0.71
CA SER A 135 -17.59 23.66 1.36
C SER A 135 -16.87 24.87 1.96
N LEU A 136 -16.90 26.03 1.28
CA LEU A 136 -16.36 27.28 1.81
C LEU A 136 -17.11 27.75 3.06
N ASN A 137 -18.43 27.75 3.02
CA ASN A 137 -19.26 28.16 4.17
C ASN A 137 -18.98 27.29 5.41
N TYR A 138 -18.75 25.98 5.19
CA TYR A 138 -18.38 25.09 6.29
C TYR A 138 -16.98 25.42 6.83
N LEU A 139 -16.02 25.69 5.94
CA LEU A 139 -14.64 26.01 6.31
C LEU A 139 -14.54 27.27 7.18
N GLU A 140 -15.42 28.28 6.95
CA GLU A 140 -15.42 29.51 7.75
C GLU A 140 -15.61 29.25 9.25
N SER A 141 -16.42 28.25 9.60
CA SER A 141 -16.77 27.89 10.99
C SER A 141 -15.78 26.92 11.65
N LYS A 142 -14.80 26.40 10.91
CA LYS A 142 -13.88 25.37 11.44
C LYS A 142 -12.51 25.94 11.82
N PRO A 143 -11.88 25.38 12.87
CA PRO A 143 -10.52 25.74 13.25
C PRO A 143 -9.49 25.26 12.22
N ILE A 144 -8.32 25.88 12.26
CA ILE A 144 -7.13 25.44 11.50
C ILE A 144 -6.15 24.85 12.53
N PRO A 145 -5.36 23.79 12.18
CA PRO A 145 -5.30 23.12 10.89
C PRO A 145 -6.52 22.25 10.56
N ILE A 146 -6.75 22.03 9.25
CA ILE A 146 -7.86 21.22 8.74
C ILE A 146 -7.38 20.39 7.54
N VAL A 147 -8.02 19.23 7.29
CA VAL A 147 -7.62 18.34 6.20
C VAL A 147 -8.67 18.30 5.10
N ILE A 148 -8.24 18.54 3.87
CA ILE A 148 -9.10 18.53 2.68
C ILE A 148 -8.67 17.37 1.78
N LYS A 149 -9.63 16.50 1.43
CA LYS A 149 -9.36 15.29 0.64
C LYS A 149 -10.32 15.21 -0.56
N ALA A 150 -9.79 14.99 -1.75
CA ALA A 150 -10.60 14.52 -2.87
C ALA A 150 -11.09 13.09 -2.58
N ASP A 151 -12.35 12.77 -2.93
CA ASP A 151 -13.00 11.52 -2.48
C ASP A 151 -12.39 10.26 -3.11
N GLY A 152 -12.12 10.27 -4.41
CA GLY A 152 -11.64 9.07 -5.13
C GLY A 152 -10.14 8.81 -5.03
N LEU A 153 -9.68 7.83 -5.81
CA LEU A 153 -8.26 7.51 -5.94
C LEU A 153 -7.49 8.70 -6.54
N ALA A 154 -6.45 9.15 -5.85
CA ALA A 154 -5.64 10.29 -6.24
C ALA A 154 -4.14 10.07 -5.97
N ALA A 155 -3.70 8.81 -5.81
CA ALA A 155 -2.30 8.41 -5.58
C ALA A 155 -1.60 9.22 -4.47
N GLY A 156 -2.30 9.49 -3.36
CA GLY A 156 -1.81 10.28 -2.23
C GLY A 156 -1.72 11.81 -2.48
N LYS A 157 -2.00 12.28 -3.70
CA LYS A 157 -1.89 13.71 -4.07
C LYS A 157 -3.17 14.51 -3.80
N GLY A 158 -4.29 13.84 -3.57
CA GLY A 158 -5.60 14.47 -3.31
C GLY A 158 -5.82 14.89 -1.85
N VAL A 159 -4.79 14.96 -1.02
CA VAL A 159 -4.88 15.29 0.41
C VAL A 159 -4.05 16.54 0.70
N THR A 160 -4.69 17.55 1.28
CA THR A 160 -4.04 18.78 1.72
C THR A 160 -4.29 18.98 3.23
N VAL A 161 -3.22 19.02 4.00
CA VAL A 161 -3.23 19.49 5.40
C VAL A 161 -3.05 21.00 5.35
N ALA A 162 -4.15 21.73 5.52
CA ALA A 162 -4.16 23.19 5.45
C ALA A 162 -3.88 23.78 6.83
N THR A 163 -2.75 24.46 6.96
CA THR A 163 -2.35 25.17 8.19
C THR A 163 -2.81 26.64 8.22
N THR A 164 -3.38 27.11 7.12
CA THR A 164 -4.04 28.43 7.02
C THR A 164 -5.37 28.29 6.24
N LYS A 165 -6.26 29.28 6.40
CA LYS A 165 -7.53 29.30 5.66
C LYS A 165 -7.31 29.47 4.15
N GLU A 166 -6.31 30.25 3.76
CA GLU A 166 -5.95 30.48 2.36
C GLU A 166 -5.51 29.17 1.68
N MET A 167 -4.72 28.34 2.37
CA MET A 167 -4.35 27.01 1.88
C MET A 167 -5.57 26.11 1.69
N ALA A 168 -6.52 26.15 2.64
CA ALA A 168 -7.73 25.34 2.56
C ALA A 168 -8.62 25.80 1.38
N VAL A 169 -8.79 27.10 1.19
CA VAL A 169 -9.54 27.67 0.06
C VAL A 169 -8.87 27.30 -1.28
N ALA A 170 -7.54 27.41 -1.36
CA ALA A 170 -6.79 27.03 -2.56
C ALA A 170 -6.95 25.54 -2.89
N ALA A 171 -6.90 24.65 -1.89
CA ALA A 171 -7.11 23.22 -2.08
C ALA A 171 -8.54 22.90 -2.59
N LEU A 172 -9.56 23.55 -2.03
CA LEU A 172 -10.94 23.40 -2.51
C LEU A 172 -11.08 23.87 -3.96
N LYS A 173 -10.43 24.99 -4.31
CA LYS A 173 -10.45 25.53 -5.67
C LYS A 173 -9.78 24.57 -6.67
N GLU A 174 -8.59 24.05 -6.35
CA GLU A 174 -7.90 23.06 -7.18
C GLU A 174 -8.78 21.84 -7.47
N ILE A 175 -9.56 21.37 -6.46
CA ILE A 175 -10.40 20.19 -6.61
C ILE A 175 -11.66 20.51 -7.43
N PHE A 176 -12.44 21.55 -7.05
CA PHE A 176 -13.76 21.80 -7.62
C PHE A 176 -13.73 22.61 -8.91
N GLU A 177 -12.89 23.67 -8.99
CA GLU A 177 -12.86 24.58 -10.14
C GLU A 177 -11.82 24.14 -11.17
N ASP A 178 -10.57 23.89 -10.74
CA ASP A 178 -9.48 23.47 -11.64
C ASP A 178 -9.60 22.01 -12.07
N LYS A 179 -10.47 21.21 -11.41
CA LYS A 179 -10.73 19.78 -11.67
C LYS A 179 -9.46 18.93 -11.74
N LYS A 180 -8.47 19.27 -10.93
CA LYS A 180 -7.13 18.66 -10.93
C LYS A 180 -7.16 17.15 -10.75
N PHE A 181 -8.20 16.59 -10.12
CA PHE A 181 -8.35 15.16 -9.82
C PHE A 181 -9.46 14.48 -10.65
N GLY A 182 -9.95 15.11 -11.71
CA GLY A 182 -11.01 14.56 -12.56
C GLY A 182 -12.24 14.14 -11.75
N GLU A 183 -12.75 12.94 -12.01
CA GLU A 183 -13.94 12.41 -11.32
C GLU A 183 -13.74 12.25 -9.80
N SER A 184 -12.52 11.96 -9.35
CA SER A 184 -12.18 11.87 -7.92
C SER A 184 -12.40 13.19 -7.16
N GLY A 185 -12.40 14.32 -7.87
CA GLY A 185 -12.69 15.66 -7.36
C GLY A 185 -14.15 16.07 -7.37
N ASN A 186 -15.09 15.24 -7.85
CA ASN A 186 -16.53 15.55 -7.84
C ASN A 186 -17.09 15.64 -6.41
N ARG A 187 -16.36 15.12 -5.43
CA ARG A 187 -16.70 15.17 -4.01
C ARG A 187 -15.45 15.46 -3.19
N VAL A 188 -15.61 16.23 -2.12
CA VAL A 188 -14.55 16.56 -1.16
C VAL A 188 -14.98 16.12 0.22
N VAL A 189 -14.04 15.53 0.96
CA VAL A 189 -14.17 15.25 2.39
C VAL A 189 -13.30 16.23 3.15
N ILE A 190 -13.90 17.01 4.04
CA ILE A 190 -13.21 17.93 4.95
C ILE A 190 -13.19 17.28 6.33
N GLU A 191 -12.00 17.12 6.90
CA GLU A 191 -11.77 16.43 8.18
C GLU A 191 -11.07 17.32 9.20
N GLU A 192 -11.35 17.09 10.48
CA GLU A 192 -10.51 17.65 11.55
C GLU A 192 -9.06 17.17 11.37
N PHE A 193 -8.12 18.02 11.76
CA PHE A 193 -6.72 17.61 11.87
C PHE A 193 -6.54 16.74 13.12
N MET A 194 -5.95 15.58 12.96
CA MET A 194 -5.59 14.69 14.06
C MET A 194 -4.11 14.86 14.37
N ASP A 195 -3.79 15.13 15.63
CA ASP A 195 -2.43 15.17 16.13
C ASP A 195 -2.01 13.81 16.69
N GLY A 196 -0.74 13.43 16.49
CA GLY A 196 -0.19 12.17 16.95
C GLY A 196 0.91 11.61 16.06
N GLN A 197 1.16 10.32 16.21
CA GLN A 197 2.10 9.58 15.36
C GLN A 197 1.34 8.66 14.41
N GLU A 198 1.69 8.73 13.12
CA GLU A 198 1.14 7.82 12.13
C GLU A 198 1.69 6.40 12.32
N ALA A 199 0.87 5.39 12.08
CA ALA A 199 1.26 3.99 12.01
C ALA A 199 0.40 3.22 11.02
N SER A 200 0.98 2.19 10.42
CA SER A 200 0.34 1.32 9.44
C SER A 200 0.17 -0.08 10.01
N ILE A 201 -1.06 -0.58 10.08
CA ILE A 201 -1.37 -1.94 10.54
C ILE A 201 -2.12 -2.69 9.45
N PHE A 202 -1.77 -3.95 9.28
CA PHE A 202 -2.21 -4.77 8.16
C PHE A 202 -2.91 -6.02 8.69
N ALA A 203 -4.15 -6.24 8.26
CA ALA A 203 -4.93 -7.44 8.58
C ALA A 203 -5.18 -8.25 7.30
N ILE A 204 -4.68 -9.48 7.23
CA ILE A 204 -5.03 -10.43 6.18
C ILE A 204 -6.25 -11.22 6.65
N SER A 205 -7.37 -11.08 5.95
CA SER A 205 -8.66 -11.68 6.32
C SER A 205 -9.13 -12.69 5.29
N ASP A 206 -9.80 -13.74 5.76
CA ASP A 206 -10.50 -14.75 4.93
C ASP A 206 -12.04 -14.56 4.92
N GLY A 207 -12.51 -13.45 5.52
CA GLY A 207 -13.91 -13.10 5.65
C GLY A 207 -14.53 -13.49 7.00
N ASP A 208 -13.95 -14.45 7.72
CA ASP A 208 -14.39 -14.90 9.05
C ASP A 208 -13.37 -14.56 10.12
N SER A 209 -12.11 -14.77 9.81
CA SER A 209 -10.97 -14.55 10.70
C SER A 209 -9.90 -13.73 10.01
N TYR A 210 -8.94 -13.20 10.78
CA TYR A 210 -7.83 -12.47 10.23
C TYR A 210 -6.53 -12.70 11.01
N PHE A 211 -5.42 -12.47 10.33
CA PHE A 211 -4.06 -12.46 10.87
C PHE A 211 -3.48 -11.05 10.74
N LEU A 212 -2.86 -10.54 11.82
CA LEU A 212 -2.18 -9.24 11.79
C LEU A 212 -0.70 -9.44 11.43
N LEU A 213 -0.26 -8.71 10.40
CA LEU A 213 1.16 -8.54 10.11
C LEU A 213 1.78 -7.52 11.08
N PRO A 214 3.12 -7.50 11.22
CA PRO A 214 3.80 -6.50 12.04
C PRO A 214 3.46 -5.07 11.60
N ALA A 215 3.27 -4.18 12.57
CA ALA A 215 3.02 -2.77 12.30
C ALA A 215 4.24 -2.09 11.71
N ALA A 216 4.03 -1.17 10.78
CA ALA A 216 5.08 -0.37 10.17
C ALA A 216 4.81 1.13 10.34
N GLN A 217 5.83 1.94 10.10
CA GLN A 217 5.70 3.40 10.03
C GLN A 217 6.44 3.89 8.78
N ASP A 218 5.74 4.67 7.95
CA ASP A 218 6.25 5.21 6.69
C ASP A 218 6.68 6.68 6.81
N HIS A 219 7.38 7.15 5.78
CA HIS A 219 7.80 8.54 5.62
C HIS A 219 7.24 9.06 4.29
N LYS A 220 6.11 9.78 4.36
CA LYS A 220 5.35 10.24 3.18
C LYS A 220 5.93 11.47 2.51
N ARG A 221 6.65 12.34 3.25
CA ARG A 221 7.25 13.56 2.70
C ARG A 221 8.49 13.26 1.89
N ALA A 222 8.68 14.04 0.81
CA ALA A 222 9.77 13.82 -0.16
C ALA A 222 11.17 14.02 0.41
N PHE A 223 11.36 14.96 1.35
CA PHE A 223 12.67 15.40 1.81
C PHE A 223 12.87 15.20 3.32
N ASP A 224 14.14 15.24 3.74
CA ASP A 224 14.55 15.12 5.14
C ASP A 224 13.80 16.12 6.04
N GLY A 225 13.62 15.76 7.32
CA GLY A 225 12.89 16.56 8.28
C GLY A 225 11.38 16.66 7.98
N ASP A 226 10.82 15.69 7.26
CA ASP A 226 9.42 15.65 6.83
C ASP A 226 9.01 16.91 6.04
N GLN A 227 9.89 17.36 5.15
CA GLN A 227 9.67 18.52 4.30
C GLN A 227 9.25 18.14 2.87
N GLY A 228 8.74 19.14 2.13
CA GLY A 228 8.33 18.97 0.75
C GLY A 228 6.93 18.37 0.56
N PRO A 229 6.58 17.98 -0.67
CA PRO A 229 5.27 17.42 -0.99
C PRO A 229 5.09 16.01 -0.44
N ASN A 230 3.83 15.57 -0.30
CA ASN A 230 3.49 14.17 -0.05
C ASN A 230 3.85 13.32 -1.26
N THR A 231 4.27 12.09 -1.00
CA THR A 231 4.64 11.08 -1.99
C THR A 231 3.90 9.78 -1.72
N GLY A 232 4.18 8.74 -2.51
CA GLY A 232 3.75 7.37 -2.19
C GLY A 232 4.54 6.70 -1.05
N GLY A 233 5.46 7.43 -0.41
CA GLY A 233 6.36 6.92 0.64
C GLY A 233 7.81 6.85 0.18
N MET A 234 8.71 7.44 1.00
CA MET A 234 10.16 7.50 0.74
C MET A 234 10.94 6.47 1.54
N GLY A 235 10.26 5.73 2.39
CA GLY A 235 10.80 4.65 3.20
C GLY A 235 9.85 4.27 4.32
N ALA A 236 10.12 3.14 4.95
CA ALA A 236 9.36 2.63 6.08
C ALA A 236 10.24 1.72 6.95
N TYR A 237 9.79 1.47 8.15
CA TYR A 237 10.42 0.53 9.07
C TYR A 237 9.39 -0.29 9.83
N CYS A 238 9.83 -1.45 10.27
CA CYS A 238 9.03 -2.46 10.96
C CYS A 238 9.90 -3.19 12.00
N PRO A 239 9.43 -3.38 13.25
CA PRO A 239 8.16 -2.91 13.78
C PRO A 239 8.13 -1.41 14.06
N ALA A 240 6.92 -0.83 14.13
CA ALA A 240 6.69 0.55 14.55
C ALA A 240 6.65 0.64 16.08
N PRO A 241 7.60 1.31 16.77
CA PRO A 241 7.65 1.32 18.24
C PRO A 241 6.43 1.97 18.90
N VAL A 242 5.77 2.90 18.21
CA VAL A 242 4.54 3.54 18.67
C VAL A 242 3.40 2.54 18.85
N VAL A 243 3.41 1.41 18.15
CA VAL A 243 2.38 0.37 18.25
C VAL A 243 2.77 -0.66 19.31
N THR A 244 2.46 -0.36 20.57
CA THR A 244 2.62 -1.30 21.67
C THR A 244 1.55 -2.40 21.61
N GLU A 245 1.72 -3.46 22.40
CA GLU A 245 0.71 -4.53 22.52
C GLU A 245 -0.67 -3.99 22.97
N ILE A 246 -0.68 -2.99 23.87
CA ILE A 246 -1.91 -2.35 24.35
C ILE A 246 -2.60 -1.62 23.19
N ILE A 247 -1.85 -0.87 22.38
CA ILE A 247 -2.39 -0.17 21.21
C ILE A 247 -2.87 -1.17 20.16
N LEU A 248 -2.12 -2.23 19.91
CA LEU A 248 -2.52 -3.29 18.99
C LEU A 248 -3.84 -3.95 19.42
N GLN A 249 -4.04 -4.20 20.72
CA GLN A 249 -5.29 -4.73 21.23
C GLN A 249 -6.46 -3.73 21.01
N LYS A 250 -6.25 -2.43 21.29
CA LYS A 250 -7.25 -1.39 20.99
C LYS A 250 -7.60 -1.36 19.50
N VAL A 251 -6.61 -1.49 18.62
CA VAL A 251 -6.82 -1.50 17.16
C VAL A 251 -7.65 -2.71 16.74
N LYS A 252 -7.40 -3.89 17.30
CA LYS A 252 -8.23 -5.08 17.05
C LYS A 252 -9.68 -4.83 17.47
N GLU A 253 -9.92 -4.44 18.73
CA GLU A 253 -11.24 -4.31 19.32
C GLU A 253 -12.05 -3.14 18.75
N LYS A 254 -11.40 -1.99 18.49
CA LYS A 254 -12.09 -0.75 18.11
C LYS A 254 -12.11 -0.52 16.58
N ILE A 255 -11.26 -1.21 15.81
CA ILE A 255 -11.10 -0.93 14.38
C ILE A 255 -11.35 -2.19 13.53
N PHE A 256 -10.52 -3.24 13.63
CA PHE A 256 -10.63 -4.39 12.73
C PHE A 256 -11.86 -5.25 13.01
N ASP A 257 -12.12 -5.60 14.25
CA ASP A 257 -13.28 -6.45 14.61
C ASP A 257 -14.61 -5.81 14.15
N PRO A 258 -14.92 -4.53 14.49
CA PRO A 258 -16.15 -3.91 14.04
C PRO A 258 -16.21 -3.68 12.53
N MET A 259 -15.07 -3.40 11.84
CA MET A 259 -15.05 -3.29 10.39
C MET A 259 -15.39 -4.63 9.71
N PHE A 260 -14.71 -5.72 10.09
CA PHE A 260 -14.98 -7.03 9.51
C PHE A 260 -16.39 -7.53 9.84
N GLU A 261 -16.90 -7.27 11.05
CA GLU A 261 -18.30 -7.57 11.39
C GLU A 261 -19.28 -6.79 10.51
N THR A 262 -19.02 -5.51 10.27
CA THR A 262 -19.87 -4.66 9.41
C THR A 262 -19.89 -5.17 7.98
N PHE A 263 -18.73 -5.55 7.40
CA PHE A 263 -18.66 -6.17 6.09
C PHE A 263 -19.48 -7.48 6.02
N ARG A 264 -19.40 -8.34 7.04
CA ARG A 264 -20.23 -9.56 7.11
C ARG A 264 -21.73 -9.25 7.18
N LYS A 265 -22.14 -8.25 7.98
CA LYS A 265 -23.54 -7.78 8.03
C LYS A 265 -24.05 -7.28 6.69
N LYS A 266 -23.17 -6.65 5.90
CA LYS A 266 -23.47 -6.21 4.52
C LYS A 266 -23.49 -7.36 3.50
N ARG A 267 -23.19 -8.59 3.91
CA ARG A 267 -23.05 -9.78 3.05
C ARG A 267 -21.88 -9.72 2.07
N HIS A 268 -20.87 -8.90 2.38
CA HIS A 268 -19.60 -8.78 1.69
C HIS A 268 -18.46 -9.11 2.66
N PRO A 269 -18.23 -10.38 3.03
CA PRO A 269 -17.16 -10.75 3.94
C PRO A 269 -15.80 -10.36 3.33
N TYR A 270 -15.05 -9.52 4.01
CA TYR A 270 -13.78 -8.98 3.51
C TYR A 270 -12.73 -10.09 3.38
N ARG A 271 -12.30 -10.40 2.16
CA ARG A 271 -11.21 -11.35 1.88
C ARG A 271 -10.07 -10.64 1.18
N GLY A 272 -8.89 -10.67 1.79
CA GLY A 272 -7.73 -9.93 1.30
C GLY A 272 -7.02 -9.21 2.43
N LEU A 273 -6.22 -8.21 2.09
CA LEU A 273 -5.54 -7.38 3.06
C LEU A 273 -6.31 -6.07 3.26
N LEU A 274 -6.65 -5.77 4.52
CA LEU A 274 -7.12 -4.47 4.95
C LEU A 274 -5.97 -3.75 5.67
N TYR A 275 -5.50 -2.66 5.09
CA TYR A 275 -4.52 -1.77 5.66
C TYR A 275 -5.23 -0.62 6.38
N ALA A 276 -4.98 -0.44 7.66
CA ALA A 276 -5.41 0.70 8.44
C ALA A 276 -4.24 1.68 8.65
N GLY A 277 -4.31 2.86 8.01
CA GLY A 277 -3.48 4.00 8.35
C GLY A 277 -4.05 4.70 9.57
N LEU A 278 -3.29 4.76 10.64
CA LEU A 278 -3.73 5.23 11.95
C LEU A 278 -2.99 6.48 12.38
N MET A 279 -3.68 7.36 13.10
CA MET A 279 -3.09 8.38 13.95
C MET A 279 -3.23 7.91 15.40
N ILE A 280 -2.11 7.78 16.09
CA ILE A 280 -2.04 7.40 17.50
C ILE A 280 -1.74 8.66 18.30
N SER A 281 -2.72 9.11 19.07
CA SER A 281 -2.61 10.28 19.91
C SER A 281 -1.66 10.08 21.10
N SER A 282 -1.28 11.14 21.76
CA SER A 282 -0.35 11.11 22.90
C SER A 282 -0.86 10.29 24.11
N ASP A 283 -2.18 10.12 24.24
CA ASP A 283 -2.84 9.25 25.23
C ASP A 283 -3.00 7.78 24.78
N GLY A 284 -2.45 7.45 23.60
CA GLY A 284 -2.45 6.09 23.06
C GLY A 284 -3.80 5.64 22.49
N GLU A 285 -4.66 6.57 22.04
CA GLU A 285 -5.91 6.23 21.36
C GLU A 285 -5.70 6.22 19.83
N PRO A 286 -5.98 5.08 19.16
CA PRO A 286 -5.87 5.00 17.72
C PRO A 286 -7.14 5.54 17.04
N LYS A 287 -6.97 6.41 16.04
CA LYS A 287 -8.02 6.84 15.10
C LYS A 287 -7.61 6.50 13.67
N VAL A 288 -8.56 6.08 12.85
CA VAL A 288 -8.30 5.78 11.43
C VAL A 288 -8.16 7.06 10.62
N VAL A 289 -7.04 7.20 9.93
CA VAL A 289 -6.79 8.24 8.93
C VAL A 289 -7.38 7.83 7.58
N GLU A 290 -7.11 6.58 7.20
CA GLU A 290 -7.61 5.97 5.96
C GLU A 290 -7.52 4.44 6.02
N PHE A 291 -8.31 3.77 5.20
CA PHE A 291 -8.14 2.36 4.88
C PHE A 291 -7.61 2.22 3.45
N ASN A 292 -6.77 1.20 3.24
CA ASN A 292 -6.38 0.75 1.91
C ASN A 292 -6.75 -0.73 1.76
N CYS A 293 -7.19 -1.12 0.57
CA CYS A 293 -7.71 -2.48 0.31
C CYS A 293 -6.63 -3.45 -0.18
N ARG A 294 -5.37 -3.11 0.00
CA ARG A 294 -4.19 -3.81 -0.52
C ARG A 294 -2.97 -3.57 0.37
N PHE A 295 -1.92 -4.32 0.08
CA PHE A 295 -0.61 -4.10 0.67
C PHE A 295 -0.10 -2.67 0.47
N GLY A 296 0.55 -2.08 1.49
CA GLY A 296 1.22 -0.78 1.40
C GLY A 296 2.47 -0.79 0.52
N ASP A 297 2.88 0.35 0.04
CA ASP A 297 4.13 0.54 -0.69
C ASP A 297 4.74 1.89 -0.31
N PRO A 298 5.83 1.94 0.53
CA PRO A 298 6.87 0.89 0.64
C PRO A 298 6.78 -0.01 1.89
N GLU A 299 5.74 -0.02 2.68
CA GLU A 299 5.69 -0.77 3.94
C GLU A 299 5.80 -2.28 3.75
N THR A 300 5.19 -2.82 2.69
CA THR A 300 5.21 -4.27 2.40
C THR A 300 6.61 -4.84 2.36
N GLN A 301 7.57 -4.08 1.84
CA GLN A 301 8.95 -4.51 1.68
C GLN A 301 9.61 -4.82 3.03
N CYS A 302 9.43 -3.96 4.04
CA CYS A 302 9.97 -4.20 5.38
C CYS A 302 9.07 -5.14 6.21
N VAL A 303 7.76 -5.07 6.07
CA VAL A 303 6.81 -5.95 6.78
C VAL A 303 7.00 -7.42 6.40
N LEU A 304 7.08 -7.72 5.09
CA LEU A 304 7.32 -9.09 4.63
C LEU A 304 8.73 -9.59 4.95
N ALA A 305 9.72 -8.70 5.07
CA ALA A 305 11.04 -9.07 5.55
C ALA A 305 10.98 -9.63 6.99
N MET A 306 10.08 -9.11 7.84
CA MET A 306 9.85 -9.56 9.22
C MET A 306 8.84 -10.72 9.32
N PHE A 307 8.12 -11.04 8.25
CA PHE A 307 7.20 -12.17 8.22
C PHE A 307 7.95 -13.51 8.22
N ASP A 308 7.50 -14.44 9.05
CA ASP A 308 8.00 -15.81 9.12
C ASP A 308 6.86 -16.79 8.87
N GLY A 309 6.94 -17.49 7.75
CA GLY A 309 5.90 -18.40 7.26
C GLY A 309 5.90 -18.50 5.74
N ASP A 310 5.00 -19.32 5.22
CA ASP A 310 4.75 -19.42 3.78
C ASP A 310 3.71 -18.37 3.35
N LEU A 311 4.17 -17.32 2.64
CA LEU A 311 3.28 -16.26 2.18
C LEU A 311 2.23 -16.77 1.17
N LEU A 312 2.60 -17.67 0.26
CA LEU A 312 1.65 -18.21 -0.72
C LEU A 312 0.55 -19.01 -0.03
N GLU A 313 0.90 -19.85 0.95
CA GLU A 313 -0.08 -20.58 1.75
C GLU A 313 -1.03 -19.62 2.47
N LEU A 314 -0.52 -18.57 3.10
CA LEU A 314 -1.31 -17.58 3.81
C LEU A 314 -2.30 -16.86 2.89
N LEU A 315 -1.83 -16.34 1.73
CA LEU A 315 -2.68 -15.60 0.80
C LEU A 315 -3.73 -16.52 0.15
N TYR A 316 -3.36 -17.74 -0.20
CA TYR A 316 -4.28 -18.73 -0.75
C TYR A 316 -5.34 -19.15 0.28
N ALA A 317 -4.95 -19.40 1.52
CA ALA A 317 -5.86 -19.71 2.62
C ALA A 317 -6.83 -18.55 2.91
N ALA A 318 -6.35 -17.31 2.87
CA ALA A 318 -7.19 -16.12 3.03
C ALA A 318 -8.24 -16.01 1.90
N SER A 319 -7.86 -16.29 0.64
CA SER A 319 -8.79 -16.25 -0.49
C SER A 319 -9.83 -17.37 -0.46
N THR A 320 -9.54 -18.48 0.21
CA THR A 320 -10.39 -19.70 0.24
C THR A 320 -11.12 -19.93 1.57
N GLY A 321 -11.05 -19.00 2.53
CA GLY A 321 -11.75 -19.09 3.81
C GLY A 321 -11.12 -20.08 4.81
N LYS A 322 -9.79 -20.23 4.81
CA LYS A 322 -9.06 -21.27 5.58
C LYS A 322 -7.86 -20.74 6.39
N ILE A 323 -7.84 -19.46 6.72
CA ILE A 323 -6.68 -18.82 7.35
C ILE A 323 -6.31 -19.40 8.72
N LYS A 324 -7.31 -19.91 9.47
CA LYS A 324 -7.11 -20.49 10.83
C LYS A 324 -6.14 -21.67 10.87
N GLY A 325 -5.91 -22.36 9.74
CA GLY A 325 -5.01 -23.49 9.64
C GLY A 325 -3.55 -23.14 9.34
N VAL A 326 -3.27 -21.89 8.98
CA VAL A 326 -1.92 -21.45 8.55
C VAL A 326 -1.06 -21.09 9.75
N ARG A 327 0.17 -21.60 9.77
CA ARG A 327 1.16 -21.28 10.81
C ARG A 327 2.03 -20.14 10.32
N THR A 328 2.02 -19.05 11.06
CA THR A 328 2.83 -17.86 10.78
C THR A 328 3.36 -17.28 12.07
N SER A 329 4.49 -16.61 12.00
CA SER A 329 5.09 -15.88 13.11
C SER A 329 5.78 -14.59 12.59
N VAL A 330 6.32 -13.83 13.52
CA VAL A 330 7.10 -12.63 13.24
C VAL A 330 8.53 -12.89 13.69
N LYS A 331 9.50 -12.60 12.83
CA LYS A 331 10.92 -12.70 13.16
C LYS A 331 11.29 -11.67 14.23
N SER A 332 12.30 -12.01 15.05
CA SER A 332 12.94 -11.04 15.96
C SER A 332 13.78 -10.03 15.17
N GLY A 333 14.00 -8.86 15.76
CA GLY A 333 14.77 -7.79 15.15
C GLY A 333 13.88 -6.75 14.46
N ALA A 334 14.40 -6.12 13.41
CA ALA A 334 13.71 -5.08 12.64
C ALA A 334 14.09 -5.12 11.17
N ALA A 335 13.29 -4.45 10.35
CA ALA A 335 13.60 -4.22 8.94
C ALA A 335 13.29 -2.77 8.55
N THR A 336 14.14 -2.21 7.71
CA THR A 336 13.98 -0.86 7.17
C THR A 336 14.04 -0.91 5.66
N VAL A 337 13.17 -0.15 5.01
CA VAL A 337 13.24 0.11 3.56
C VAL A 337 13.53 1.58 3.32
N VAL A 338 14.51 1.89 2.49
CA VAL A 338 14.79 3.23 1.99
C VAL A 338 14.56 3.27 0.48
N VAL A 339 13.76 4.22 0.03
CA VAL A 339 13.41 4.35 -1.39
C VAL A 339 14.40 5.26 -2.11
N LEU A 340 15.00 4.74 -3.18
CA LEU A 340 15.74 5.52 -4.15
C LEU A 340 14.76 6.07 -5.19
N ALA A 341 14.64 7.39 -5.28
CA ALA A 341 13.73 8.09 -6.18
C ALA A 341 14.47 8.89 -7.24
N ALA A 342 13.81 9.13 -8.37
CA ALA A 342 14.30 10.02 -9.42
C ALA A 342 14.28 11.47 -8.92
N GLN A 343 15.31 12.24 -9.21
CA GLN A 343 15.37 13.66 -8.88
C GLN A 343 14.21 14.42 -9.53
N GLY A 344 13.50 15.22 -8.73
CA GLY A 344 12.27 15.92 -9.10
C GLY A 344 10.98 15.19 -8.69
N TYR A 345 11.03 13.91 -8.29
CA TYR A 345 9.86 13.20 -7.75
C TYR A 345 9.32 13.91 -6.47
N PRO A 346 7.99 14.07 -6.27
CA PRO A 346 6.88 13.45 -7.00
C PRO A 346 6.36 14.25 -8.21
N ASP A 347 7.01 15.34 -8.58
CA ASP A 347 6.62 16.15 -9.74
C ASP A 347 7.23 15.60 -11.03
N SER A 348 7.88 16.45 -11.83
CA SER A 348 8.51 16.05 -13.10
C SER A 348 9.90 15.47 -12.87
N TYR A 349 10.18 14.31 -13.42
CA TYR A 349 11.45 13.62 -13.31
C TYR A 349 11.88 12.96 -14.64
N GLU A 350 13.18 12.74 -14.77
CA GLU A 350 13.75 12.05 -15.93
C GLU A 350 13.55 10.54 -15.81
N LYS A 351 13.27 9.90 -16.96
CA LYS A 351 13.15 8.45 -17.10
C LYS A 351 14.28 7.91 -17.98
N ASN A 352 14.39 6.61 -18.12
CA ASN A 352 15.38 5.91 -18.91
C ASN A 352 16.83 6.15 -18.46
N ILE A 353 17.06 6.40 -17.18
CA ILE A 353 18.39 6.44 -16.57
C ILE A 353 18.87 5.00 -16.42
N PRO A 354 20.05 4.62 -16.96
CA PRO A 354 20.59 3.27 -16.81
C PRO A 354 20.96 2.99 -15.35
N LEU A 355 20.59 1.79 -14.88
CA LEU A 355 20.82 1.36 -13.50
C LEU A 355 21.94 0.31 -13.46
N ASN A 356 23.10 0.71 -12.94
CA ASN A 356 24.17 -0.23 -12.59
C ASN A 356 24.03 -0.56 -11.09
N LEU A 357 23.53 -1.74 -10.79
CA LEU A 357 23.18 -2.11 -9.43
C LEU A 357 24.20 -3.13 -8.87
N PRO A 358 24.62 -2.97 -7.60
CA PRO A 358 25.45 -3.95 -6.95
C PRO A 358 24.68 -5.25 -6.69
N GLU A 359 25.38 -6.38 -6.65
CA GLU A 359 24.80 -7.65 -6.24
C GLU A 359 24.44 -7.66 -4.76
N THR A 360 23.30 -8.27 -4.42
CA THR A 360 22.81 -8.39 -3.04
C THR A 360 23.21 -9.70 -2.36
N SER A 361 24.16 -10.45 -2.93
CA SER A 361 24.53 -11.78 -2.46
C SER A 361 25.03 -11.81 -1.02
N GLY A 362 24.37 -12.62 -0.18
CA GLY A 362 24.89 -13.10 1.11
C GLY A 362 24.68 -12.18 2.32
N GLN A 363 23.90 -11.12 2.22
CA GLN A 363 23.59 -10.20 3.34
C GLN A 363 22.07 -10.10 3.53
N ASN A 364 21.62 -9.74 4.73
CA ASN A 364 20.21 -9.46 5.05
C ASN A 364 19.69 -8.18 4.38
N VAL A 365 20.15 -7.92 3.15
CA VAL A 365 19.79 -6.76 2.34
C VAL A 365 19.18 -7.25 1.03
N TYR A 366 18.04 -6.67 0.69
CA TYR A 366 17.26 -6.98 -0.51
C TYR A 366 17.05 -5.72 -1.33
N LEU A 367 17.07 -5.86 -2.64
CA LEU A 367 16.81 -4.79 -3.59
C LEU A 367 15.52 -5.10 -4.33
N PHE A 368 14.49 -4.28 -4.11
CA PHE A 368 13.20 -4.42 -4.79
C PHE A 368 13.03 -3.34 -5.84
N HIS A 369 12.85 -3.78 -7.08
CA HIS A 369 12.55 -2.90 -8.19
C HIS A 369 11.11 -2.36 -8.10
N ALA A 370 10.94 -1.06 -8.40
CA ALA A 370 9.66 -0.40 -8.52
C ALA A 370 9.54 0.21 -9.92
N GLY A 371 9.77 1.51 -10.07
CA GLY A 371 9.72 2.19 -11.35
C GLY A 371 10.94 1.88 -12.22
N THR A 372 11.06 0.65 -12.68
CA THR A 372 12.13 0.20 -13.56
C THR A 372 11.58 -0.55 -14.78
N SER A 373 12.32 -0.51 -15.87
CA SER A 373 12.06 -1.27 -17.10
C SER A 373 13.33 -1.97 -17.56
N LYS A 374 13.18 -3.01 -18.37
CA LYS A 374 14.30 -3.75 -18.95
C LYS A 374 14.29 -3.64 -20.47
N LYS A 375 15.43 -3.33 -21.05
CA LYS A 375 15.63 -3.28 -22.50
C LYS A 375 17.02 -3.83 -22.83
N ASP A 376 17.08 -4.77 -23.74
CA ASP A 376 18.33 -5.41 -24.21
C ASP A 376 19.19 -5.92 -23.05
N GLY A 377 18.56 -6.56 -22.04
CA GLY A 377 19.22 -7.08 -20.85
C GLY A 377 19.66 -6.03 -19.83
N LYS A 378 19.51 -4.73 -20.11
CA LYS A 378 19.86 -3.63 -19.21
C LYS A 378 18.63 -3.07 -18.53
N VAL A 379 18.78 -2.63 -17.28
CA VAL A 379 17.70 -2.05 -16.49
C VAL A 379 17.79 -0.51 -16.51
N PHE A 380 16.64 0.15 -16.65
CA PHE A 380 16.50 1.60 -16.70
C PHE A 380 15.40 2.07 -15.73
N SER A 381 15.49 3.32 -15.28
CA SER A 381 14.39 3.96 -14.54
C SER A 381 13.20 4.19 -15.48
N SER A 382 11.98 3.94 -14.96
CA SER A 382 10.72 4.18 -15.68
C SER A 382 9.69 4.93 -14.82
N GLY A 383 9.90 5.02 -13.51
CA GLY A 383 9.01 5.67 -12.55
C GLY A 383 9.75 6.55 -11.57
N GLY A 384 8.99 7.28 -10.73
CA GLY A 384 9.54 8.23 -9.76
C GLY A 384 10.23 7.53 -8.59
N ARG A 385 9.58 6.54 -7.94
CA ARG A 385 10.24 5.63 -7.01
C ARG A 385 10.87 4.51 -7.83
N ILE A 386 12.18 4.40 -7.79
CA ILE A 386 12.93 3.50 -8.69
C ILE A 386 13.17 2.15 -8.02
N LEU A 387 13.71 2.19 -6.79
CA LEU A 387 14.12 1.00 -6.04
C LEU A 387 13.78 1.16 -4.56
N GLY A 388 13.51 0.05 -3.89
CA GLY A 388 13.51 -0.04 -2.43
C GLY A 388 14.69 -0.88 -1.95
N VAL A 389 15.55 -0.31 -1.13
CA VAL A 389 16.62 -1.05 -0.44
C VAL A 389 16.10 -1.45 0.93
N VAL A 390 15.94 -2.73 1.16
CA VAL A 390 15.48 -3.31 2.43
C VAL A 390 16.64 -3.95 3.16
N ALA A 391 16.78 -3.65 4.43
CA ALA A 391 17.72 -4.37 5.29
C ALA A 391 17.02 -4.93 6.53
N GLN A 392 17.36 -6.16 6.89
CA GLN A 392 17.00 -6.77 8.17
C GLN A 392 18.16 -6.63 9.14
N GLY A 393 17.85 -6.28 10.40
CA GLY A 393 18.82 -6.11 11.47
C GLY A 393 18.38 -6.76 12.78
N THR A 394 19.30 -6.88 13.73
CA THR A 394 19.02 -7.32 15.10
C THR A 394 18.11 -6.38 15.86
N ASP A 395 18.11 -5.12 15.45
CA ASP A 395 17.29 -4.04 15.95
C ASP A 395 17.09 -2.98 14.83
N LEU A 396 16.30 -1.95 15.13
CA LEU A 396 15.96 -0.93 14.14
C LEU A 396 17.18 -0.13 13.70
N LYS A 397 18.04 0.27 14.64
CA LYS A 397 19.26 1.02 14.30
C LYS A 397 20.15 0.23 13.36
N ASN A 398 20.37 -1.05 13.65
CA ASN A 398 21.20 -1.93 12.82
C ASN A 398 20.58 -2.10 11.41
N SER A 399 19.26 -2.24 11.29
CA SER A 399 18.60 -2.34 10.00
C SER A 399 18.74 -1.05 9.17
N ILE A 400 18.63 0.12 9.81
CA ILE A 400 18.83 1.43 9.18
C ILE A 400 20.27 1.56 8.68
N ASP A 401 21.26 1.31 9.55
CA ASP A 401 22.68 1.42 9.22
C ASP A 401 23.05 0.52 8.01
N GLN A 402 22.53 -0.71 7.97
CA GLN A 402 22.73 -1.62 6.84
C GLN A 402 22.10 -1.15 5.55
N ALA A 403 20.87 -0.60 5.60
CA ALA A 403 20.17 -0.09 4.41
C ALA A 403 20.95 1.08 3.79
N TYR A 404 21.39 2.03 4.60
CA TYR A 404 22.18 3.16 4.12
C TYR A 404 23.56 2.76 3.62
N SER A 405 24.27 1.88 4.33
CA SER A 405 25.57 1.36 3.88
C SER A 405 25.49 0.64 2.52
N PHE A 406 24.35 0.04 2.20
CA PHE A 406 24.12 -0.53 0.88
C PHE A 406 23.78 0.52 -0.17
N LEU A 407 22.97 1.52 0.19
CA LEU A 407 22.60 2.64 -0.70
C LEU A 407 23.81 3.42 -1.19
N GLU A 408 24.84 3.62 -0.34
CA GLU A 408 26.09 4.31 -0.71
C GLU A 408 26.83 3.60 -1.86
N LYS A 409 26.60 2.30 -2.06
CA LYS A 409 27.17 1.52 -3.18
C LYS A 409 26.41 1.72 -4.49
N ILE A 410 25.19 2.27 -4.43
CA ILE A 410 24.35 2.49 -5.60
C ILE A 410 24.68 3.85 -6.20
N GLN A 411 25.36 3.84 -7.34
CA GLN A 411 25.76 5.06 -8.07
C GLN A 411 24.87 5.24 -9.30
N VAL A 412 23.68 5.82 -9.10
CA VAL A 412 22.76 6.16 -10.19
C VAL A 412 22.60 7.67 -10.23
N PRO A 413 22.98 8.33 -11.35
CA PRO A 413 22.88 9.79 -11.45
C PRO A 413 21.43 10.26 -11.44
N LYS A 414 21.20 11.51 -11.04
CA LYS A 414 19.86 12.14 -11.02
C LYS A 414 18.85 11.36 -10.16
N THR A 415 19.31 10.81 -9.05
CA THR A 415 18.48 10.16 -8.05
C THR A 415 18.73 10.75 -6.67
N PHE A 416 17.80 10.55 -5.76
CA PHE A 416 17.93 10.92 -4.35
C PHE A 416 17.21 9.93 -3.46
N TYR A 417 17.53 9.97 -2.19
CA TYR A 417 16.82 9.27 -1.12
C TYR A 417 16.85 10.12 0.16
N ARG A 418 15.92 9.90 1.05
CA ARG A 418 15.92 10.53 2.39
C ARG A 418 17.01 9.90 3.25
N LYS A 419 17.70 10.73 4.03
CA LYS A 419 18.79 10.32 4.95
C LYS A 419 18.32 10.08 6.38
N ASP A 420 17.05 10.31 6.65
CA ASP A 420 16.46 10.32 7.99
C ASP A 420 15.34 9.28 8.19
N ILE A 421 15.26 8.26 7.31
CA ILE A 421 14.29 7.17 7.47
C ILE A 421 14.54 6.47 8.80
N GLY A 422 13.48 6.39 9.62
CA GLY A 422 13.53 5.80 10.95
C GLY A 422 13.85 6.77 12.10
N HIS A 423 14.13 8.05 11.81
CA HIS A 423 14.49 9.04 12.84
C HIS A 423 13.45 9.18 13.97
N ARG A 424 12.16 8.89 13.69
CA ARG A 424 11.08 8.98 14.68
C ARG A 424 11.12 7.85 15.71
N ALA A 425 11.93 6.83 15.50
CA ALA A 425 12.00 5.62 16.33
C ALA A 425 13.38 5.39 16.95
N LEU A 426 14.32 6.32 16.77
CA LEU A 426 15.62 6.38 17.38
C LEU A 426 15.68 7.54 18.38
#